data_39aeecd4fee38305ca7c8e11e701c1b6
#
_entry.id   39aeecd4fee38305ca7c8e11e701c1b6
#
_cell.length_a   1.000
_cell.length_b   1.000
_cell.length_c   1.000
_cell.angle_alpha   90.00
_cell.angle_beta   90.00
_cell.angle_gamma   90.00
#
_symmetry.space_group_name_H-M   'P 1'
#
loop_
_entity.id
_entity.type
_entity.pdbx_description
1 polymer ?
#
loop_
_entity_poly.entity_id
_entity_poly.type
_entity_poly.pdbx_seq_one_letter_code
_entity_poly.pdbx_strand_id
1 'polypeptide(L)'
;MPIDSQDAPRPLPDRPNLRHLKDQARALVKAGEAATLSAAQFQLARLYGFTSWPKLKAHVDSLEASMREAAELKQAIDTNALGRVKALMTRNPELHRAPLGYGENGPLTWVAECRVPWEAPTAARLEMAQWMIDNGSDVHQGGDGPLMRAALVDSRIPMMELLLQNGANVNAEWNGYFPIIFAPCETLEPGALKWLLDHGANPNCGKAGRKYPDSALDYVIGTYSRSTNLGACIDTLLEAGCGSRRNMPVVVDLLRGRMDLLARHLDGDPMLIQKKFLELDFGSTAARRLTLRGATLLHVAAEYGNLEAAKMLVERGADINAAADLDEAGVGGQTPIFHAATQFYDWGLPVVEFLVERGADLSVAAKLPGHYERPDEFVDCSPLGYARLFPGKESKTVEFLREAGAAE
;
A
#
# COMPACT_ATOMS: atom_id res chain seq x y z
N MET A 1 3.28 -7.11 -57.73
CA MET A 1 2.44 -6.53 -56.71
C MET A 1 3.28 -6.22 -55.47
N PRO A 2 3.32 -5.01 -54.95
CA PRO A 2 4.14 -4.72 -53.78
C PRO A 2 3.53 -5.40 -52.57
N ILE A 3 4.40 -5.97 -51.72
CA ILE A 3 4.07 -6.54 -50.41
C ILE A 3 3.88 -5.35 -49.47
N ASP A 4 2.63 -5.04 -49.21
CA ASP A 4 2.22 -3.97 -48.31
C ASP A 4 2.02 -4.46 -46.89
N SER A 5 2.22 -3.53 -45.97
CA SER A 5 1.99 -3.56 -44.52
C SER A 5 2.87 -4.52 -43.72
N GLN A 6 4.01 -3.99 -43.28
CA GLN A 6 4.71 -4.51 -42.10
C GLN A 6 3.85 -4.19 -40.86
N ASP A 7 3.04 -5.16 -40.43
CA ASP A 7 2.52 -5.16 -39.07
C ASP A 7 3.71 -5.17 -38.10
N ALA A 8 3.69 -4.25 -37.12
CA ALA A 8 4.73 -4.20 -36.11
C ALA A 8 4.86 -5.59 -35.42
N PRO A 9 6.06 -6.06 -35.13
CA PRO A 9 6.26 -7.36 -34.51
C PRO A 9 5.43 -7.49 -33.24
N ARG A 10 4.73 -8.60 -33.09
CA ARG A 10 3.98 -8.90 -31.88
C ARG A 10 4.96 -9.04 -30.70
N PRO A 11 4.72 -8.41 -29.54
CA PRO A 11 5.56 -8.65 -28.37
C PRO A 11 5.45 -10.11 -27.92
N LEU A 12 6.56 -10.68 -27.45
CA LEU A 12 6.52 -11.96 -26.75
C LEU A 12 5.70 -11.79 -25.46
N PRO A 13 5.03 -12.86 -25.00
CA PRO A 13 4.44 -12.87 -23.65
C PRO A 13 5.50 -12.56 -22.59
N ASP A 14 5.10 -11.99 -21.44
CA ASP A 14 5.99 -11.67 -20.31
C ASP A 14 6.79 -12.90 -19.84
N ARG A 15 6.22 -14.09 -19.99
CA ARG A 15 6.86 -15.37 -19.69
C ARG A 15 6.81 -16.28 -20.91
N PRO A 16 7.67 -16.06 -21.91
CA PRO A 16 7.69 -16.88 -23.11
C PRO A 16 8.16 -18.29 -22.77
N ASN A 17 7.46 -19.28 -23.31
CA ASN A 17 7.77 -20.70 -23.08
C ASN A 17 7.99 -21.39 -24.43
N LEU A 18 9.16 -22.03 -24.58
CA LEU A 18 9.52 -22.70 -25.82
C LEU A 18 8.58 -23.86 -26.18
N ARG A 19 8.04 -24.57 -25.15
CA ARG A 19 7.07 -25.65 -25.40
C ARG A 19 5.80 -25.10 -26.03
N HIS A 20 5.27 -24.00 -25.47
CA HIS A 20 4.08 -23.32 -26.00
C HIS A 20 4.28 -22.83 -27.45
N LEU A 21 5.44 -22.23 -27.75
CA LEU A 21 5.78 -21.80 -29.12
C LEU A 21 5.88 -23.01 -30.10
N LYS A 22 6.40 -24.15 -29.66
CA LYS A 22 6.39 -25.38 -30.46
C LYS A 22 4.98 -25.94 -30.70
N ASP A 23 4.11 -25.84 -29.70
CA ASP A 23 2.73 -26.28 -29.83
C ASP A 23 1.93 -25.35 -30.77
N GLN A 24 2.17 -24.03 -30.72
CA GLN A 24 1.63 -23.07 -31.70
C GLN A 24 2.10 -23.42 -33.12
N ALA A 25 3.38 -23.74 -33.33
CA ALA A 25 3.87 -24.14 -34.65
C ALA A 25 3.17 -25.40 -35.17
N ARG A 26 2.94 -26.38 -34.30
CA ARG A 26 2.18 -27.61 -34.66
C ARG A 26 0.73 -27.30 -34.99
N ALA A 27 0.09 -26.36 -34.26
CA ALA A 27 -1.28 -25.94 -34.51
C ALA A 27 -1.42 -25.28 -35.90
N LEU A 28 -0.48 -24.41 -36.31
CA LEU A 28 -0.46 -23.81 -37.64
C LEU A 28 -0.38 -24.85 -38.76
N VAL A 29 0.43 -25.92 -38.60
CA VAL A 29 0.49 -27.03 -39.58
C VAL A 29 -0.85 -27.77 -39.62
N LYS A 30 -1.42 -28.08 -38.45
CA LYS A 30 -2.69 -28.79 -38.35
C LYS A 30 -3.86 -28.01 -38.96
N ALA A 31 -3.83 -26.68 -38.85
CA ALA A 31 -4.83 -25.77 -39.42
C ALA A 31 -4.64 -25.55 -40.94
N GLY A 32 -3.56 -26.08 -41.55
CA GLY A 32 -3.23 -25.87 -42.96
C GLY A 32 -2.64 -24.50 -43.28
N GLU A 33 -2.34 -23.70 -42.23
CA GLU A 33 -1.78 -22.34 -42.37
C GLU A 33 -0.27 -22.36 -42.68
N ALA A 34 0.39 -23.50 -42.47
CA ALA A 34 1.78 -23.74 -42.84
C ALA A 34 1.95 -25.13 -43.43
N ALA A 35 2.69 -25.23 -44.54
CA ALA A 35 2.89 -26.48 -45.24
C ALA A 35 3.79 -27.49 -44.47
N THR A 36 4.68 -26.98 -43.64
CA THR A 36 5.62 -27.80 -42.83
C THR A 36 5.86 -27.18 -41.46
N LEU A 37 6.35 -27.98 -40.53
CA LEU A 37 6.71 -27.48 -39.20
C LEU A 37 7.80 -26.40 -39.27
N SER A 38 8.77 -26.54 -40.18
CA SER A 38 9.80 -25.51 -40.39
C SER A 38 9.22 -24.20 -40.93
N ALA A 39 8.24 -24.28 -41.83
CA ALA A 39 7.54 -23.10 -42.32
C ALA A 39 6.74 -22.41 -41.19
N ALA A 40 6.02 -23.17 -40.36
CA ALA A 40 5.31 -22.68 -39.22
C ALA A 40 6.23 -22.00 -38.18
N GLN A 41 7.34 -22.61 -37.88
CA GLN A 41 8.37 -22.09 -36.99
C GLN A 41 8.96 -20.77 -37.52
N PHE A 42 9.20 -20.68 -38.81
CA PHE A 42 9.67 -19.45 -39.44
C PHE A 42 8.61 -18.34 -39.37
N GLN A 43 7.36 -18.68 -39.67
CA GLN A 43 6.24 -17.71 -39.53
C GLN A 43 6.13 -17.15 -38.10
N LEU A 44 6.20 -18.04 -37.09
CA LEU A 44 6.19 -17.58 -35.67
C LEU A 44 7.39 -16.73 -35.33
N ALA A 45 8.59 -17.09 -35.79
CA ALA A 45 9.77 -16.27 -35.56
C ALA A 45 9.58 -14.86 -36.15
N ARG A 46 9.06 -14.74 -37.36
CA ARG A 46 8.77 -13.47 -38.02
C ARG A 46 7.69 -12.67 -37.28
N LEU A 47 6.63 -13.34 -36.84
CA LEU A 47 5.55 -12.74 -36.07
C LEU A 47 6.07 -12.02 -34.81
N TYR A 48 7.04 -12.62 -34.12
CA TYR A 48 7.69 -12.05 -32.93
C TYR A 48 8.94 -11.19 -33.24
N GLY A 49 9.17 -10.82 -34.52
CA GLY A 49 10.27 -9.94 -34.93
C GLY A 49 11.64 -10.60 -35.07
N PHE A 50 11.72 -11.91 -35.02
CA PHE A 50 12.99 -12.65 -35.21
C PHE A 50 13.20 -13.07 -36.64
N THR A 51 14.45 -13.02 -37.09
CA THR A 51 14.82 -13.41 -38.47
C THR A 51 14.77 -14.90 -38.73
N SER A 52 14.75 -15.74 -37.68
CA SER A 52 14.67 -17.19 -37.78
C SER A 52 14.23 -17.84 -36.47
N TRP A 53 13.68 -19.04 -36.56
CA TRP A 53 13.33 -19.87 -35.40
C TRP A 53 14.52 -20.17 -34.46
N PRO A 54 15.74 -20.49 -34.91
CA PRO A 54 16.87 -20.62 -34.02
C PRO A 54 17.17 -19.36 -33.20
N LYS A 55 17.00 -18.16 -33.77
CA LYS A 55 17.20 -16.89 -33.02
C LYS A 55 16.09 -16.66 -32.01
N LEU A 56 14.83 -16.90 -32.37
CA LEU A 56 13.71 -16.85 -31.41
C LEU A 56 13.95 -17.86 -30.27
N LYS A 57 14.30 -19.08 -30.59
CA LYS A 57 14.60 -20.12 -29.60
C LYS A 57 15.73 -19.72 -28.67
N ALA A 58 16.86 -19.24 -29.19
CA ALA A 58 18.01 -18.83 -28.38
C ALA A 58 17.63 -17.66 -27.43
N HIS A 59 16.82 -16.75 -27.92
CA HIS A 59 16.32 -15.65 -27.08
C HIS A 59 15.43 -16.16 -25.93
N VAL A 60 14.48 -17.06 -26.21
CA VAL A 60 13.61 -17.65 -25.18
C VAL A 60 14.41 -18.48 -24.19
N ASP A 61 15.35 -19.33 -24.66
CA ASP A 61 16.23 -20.09 -23.78
C ASP A 61 17.09 -19.18 -22.86
N SER A 62 17.54 -18.03 -23.37
CA SER A 62 18.28 -17.03 -22.59
C SER A 62 17.39 -16.38 -21.51
N LEU A 63 16.16 -16.01 -21.85
CA LEU A 63 15.19 -15.46 -20.87
C LEU A 63 14.86 -16.47 -19.77
N GLU A 64 14.61 -17.73 -20.14
CA GLU A 64 14.35 -18.80 -19.17
C GLU A 64 15.56 -19.05 -18.24
N ALA A 65 16.79 -18.94 -18.76
CA ALA A 65 18.01 -19.06 -17.96
C ALA A 65 18.15 -17.88 -16.98
N SER A 66 17.94 -16.64 -17.44
CA SER A 66 17.98 -15.45 -16.60
C SER A 66 16.93 -15.48 -15.49
N MET A 67 15.70 -15.93 -15.81
CA MET A 67 14.64 -16.09 -14.81
C MET A 67 14.99 -17.13 -13.74
N ARG A 68 15.63 -18.24 -14.14
CA ARG A 68 16.10 -19.27 -13.18
C ARG A 68 17.20 -18.73 -12.27
N GLU A 69 18.18 -18.01 -12.82
CA GLU A 69 19.25 -17.39 -12.02
C GLU A 69 18.70 -16.33 -11.04
N ALA A 70 17.74 -15.49 -11.48
CA ALA A 70 17.07 -14.52 -10.60
C ALA A 70 16.30 -15.22 -9.47
N ALA A 71 15.58 -16.31 -9.76
CA ALA A 71 14.88 -17.10 -8.76
C ALA A 71 15.85 -17.76 -7.76
N GLU A 72 16.98 -18.26 -8.25
CA GLU A 72 18.02 -18.85 -7.41
C GLU A 72 18.68 -17.78 -6.51
N LEU A 73 18.95 -16.59 -7.05
CA LEU A 73 19.44 -15.45 -6.29
C LEU A 73 18.45 -15.04 -5.19
N LYS A 74 17.17 -14.93 -5.54
CA LYS A 74 16.12 -14.62 -4.58
C LYS A 74 16.09 -15.62 -3.43
N GLN A 75 16.14 -16.91 -3.73
CA GLN A 75 16.18 -17.96 -2.71
C GLN A 75 17.43 -17.85 -1.82
N ALA A 76 18.59 -17.54 -2.40
CA ALA A 76 19.82 -17.35 -1.66
C ALA A 76 19.75 -16.14 -0.71
N ILE A 77 19.09 -15.05 -1.14
CA ILE A 77 18.82 -13.88 -0.31
C ILE A 77 17.86 -14.26 0.83
N ASP A 78 16.74 -14.92 0.52
CA ASP A 78 15.72 -15.32 1.49
C ASP A 78 16.29 -16.19 2.61
N THR A 79 17.28 -17.02 2.30
CA THR A 79 17.94 -17.90 3.27
C THR A 79 19.23 -17.33 3.88
N ASN A 80 19.53 -16.05 3.66
CA ASN A 80 20.79 -15.39 4.08
C ASN A 80 22.07 -16.15 3.64
N ALA A 81 22.02 -16.86 2.51
CA ALA A 81 23.13 -17.65 2.00
C ALA A 81 24.17 -16.78 1.25
N LEU A 82 24.89 -15.91 1.99
CA LEU A 82 25.83 -14.92 1.45
C LEU A 82 26.85 -15.54 0.48
N GLY A 83 27.41 -16.71 0.80
CA GLY A 83 28.36 -17.39 -0.11
C GLY A 83 27.72 -17.75 -1.45
N ARG A 84 26.43 -18.12 -1.47
CA ARG A 84 25.70 -18.41 -2.69
C ARG A 84 25.39 -17.15 -3.51
N VAL A 85 24.99 -16.06 -2.80
CA VAL A 85 24.79 -14.74 -3.41
C VAL A 85 26.08 -14.28 -4.10
N LYS A 86 27.22 -14.31 -3.39
CA LYS A 86 28.54 -13.97 -3.92
C LYS A 86 28.87 -14.80 -5.17
N ALA A 87 28.70 -16.13 -5.13
CA ALA A 87 29.00 -17.00 -6.25
C ALA A 87 28.13 -16.71 -7.50
N LEU A 88 26.83 -16.47 -7.30
CA LEU A 88 25.90 -16.15 -8.39
C LEU A 88 26.23 -14.80 -9.04
N MET A 89 26.35 -13.74 -8.24
CA MET A 89 26.52 -12.38 -8.75
C MET A 89 27.93 -12.11 -9.29
N THR A 90 28.96 -12.77 -8.75
CA THR A 90 30.32 -12.71 -9.33
C THR A 90 30.36 -13.43 -10.70
N ARG A 91 29.67 -14.56 -10.84
CA ARG A 91 29.56 -15.29 -12.12
C ARG A 91 28.77 -14.51 -13.16
N ASN A 92 27.69 -13.87 -12.74
CA ASN A 92 26.82 -13.07 -13.59
C ASN A 92 26.53 -11.70 -12.95
N PRO A 93 27.35 -10.67 -13.25
CA PRO A 93 27.17 -9.31 -12.70
C PRO A 93 25.85 -8.63 -13.10
N GLU A 94 25.19 -9.07 -14.18
CA GLU A 94 23.87 -8.53 -14.55
C GLU A 94 22.81 -8.82 -13.49
N LEU A 95 23.04 -9.80 -12.61
CA LEU A 95 22.15 -10.07 -11.48
C LEU A 95 22.04 -8.92 -10.49
N HIS A 96 23.00 -7.96 -10.45
CA HIS A 96 22.86 -6.74 -9.67
C HIS A 96 21.66 -5.87 -10.10
N ARG A 97 21.15 -6.12 -11.31
CA ARG A 97 19.99 -5.45 -11.89
C ARG A 97 18.81 -6.38 -12.13
N ALA A 98 18.86 -7.61 -11.60
CA ALA A 98 17.75 -8.55 -11.74
C ALA A 98 16.45 -7.91 -11.20
N PRO A 99 15.29 -8.15 -11.84
CA PRO A 99 14.01 -7.57 -11.44
C PRO A 99 13.47 -8.22 -10.17
N LEU A 100 14.11 -7.97 -9.05
CA LEU A 100 13.72 -8.39 -7.70
C LEU A 100 13.33 -7.18 -6.86
N GLY A 101 12.66 -7.45 -5.76
CA GLY A 101 12.17 -6.43 -4.86
C GLY A 101 10.91 -5.75 -5.36
N TYR A 102 10.34 -4.90 -4.52
CA TYR A 102 9.13 -4.16 -4.86
C TYR A 102 9.38 -3.20 -6.04
N GLY A 103 8.48 -3.24 -7.02
CA GLY A 103 8.63 -2.44 -8.24
C GLY A 103 9.78 -2.88 -9.14
N GLU A 104 10.28 -4.12 -8.97
CA GLU A 104 11.40 -4.67 -9.76
C GLU A 104 12.70 -3.86 -9.65
N ASN A 105 12.92 -3.20 -8.50
CA ASN A 105 14.00 -2.25 -8.26
C ASN A 105 15.35 -2.91 -7.89
N GLY A 106 15.50 -4.20 -8.15
CA GLY A 106 16.77 -4.90 -8.00
C GLY A 106 16.95 -5.66 -6.69
N PRO A 107 17.96 -6.55 -6.63
CA PRO A 107 18.14 -7.45 -5.49
C PRO A 107 18.52 -6.73 -4.20
N LEU A 108 19.16 -5.56 -4.25
CA LEU A 108 19.44 -4.76 -3.06
C LEU A 108 18.13 -4.26 -2.38
N THR A 109 17.12 -3.89 -3.18
CA THR A 109 15.78 -3.59 -2.67
C THR A 109 15.17 -4.78 -1.95
N TRP A 110 15.30 -6.00 -2.52
CA TRP A 110 14.81 -7.23 -1.88
C TRP A 110 15.55 -7.56 -0.59
N VAL A 111 16.87 -7.33 -0.53
CA VAL A 111 17.66 -7.46 0.71
C VAL A 111 17.17 -6.46 1.78
N ALA A 112 16.94 -5.22 1.39
CA ALA A 112 16.50 -4.14 2.30
C ALA A 112 15.08 -4.34 2.81
N GLU A 113 14.21 -5.01 2.05
CA GLU A 113 12.84 -5.33 2.48
C GLU A 113 12.81 -6.23 3.72
N CYS A 114 13.83 -7.04 3.96
CA CYS A 114 13.86 -8.04 5.04
C CYS A 114 12.56 -8.85 5.16
N ARG A 115 11.96 -9.18 4.00
CA ARG A 115 10.63 -9.78 3.94
C ARG A 115 10.65 -11.26 4.30
N VAL A 116 11.77 -11.93 4.03
CA VAL A 116 11.94 -13.34 4.33
C VAL A 116 13.32 -13.54 4.95
N PRO A 117 13.39 -13.86 6.23
CA PRO A 117 12.30 -13.78 7.21
C PRO A 117 11.84 -12.33 7.42
N TRP A 118 10.61 -12.15 7.85
CA TRP A 118 10.06 -10.82 8.15
C TRP A 118 10.46 -10.39 9.57
N GLU A 119 11.67 -9.86 9.69
CA GLU A 119 12.29 -9.49 10.97
C GLU A 119 13.31 -8.35 10.77
N ALA A 120 13.88 -7.88 11.88
CA ALA A 120 14.99 -6.93 11.83
C ALA A 120 16.17 -7.53 11.06
N PRO A 121 16.94 -6.70 10.30
CA PRO A 121 18.10 -7.18 9.56
C PRO A 121 19.16 -7.73 10.51
N THR A 122 19.52 -9.00 10.31
CA THR A 122 20.65 -9.63 11.01
C THR A 122 21.97 -9.07 10.51
N ALA A 123 23.06 -9.27 11.26
CA ALA A 123 24.42 -8.90 10.81
C ALA A 123 24.75 -9.52 9.44
N ALA A 124 24.33 -10.75 9.18
CA ALA A 124 24.52 -11.42 7.90
C ALA A 124 23.74 -10.74 6.75
N ARG A 125 22.54 -10.21 7.05
CA ARG A 125 21.75 -9.45 6.07
C ARG A 125 22.40 -8.10 5.73
N LEU A 126 22.92 -7.42 6.74
CA LEU A 126 23.66 -6.15 6.56
C LEU A 126 24.96 -6.39 5.79
N GLU A 127 25.71 -7.47 6.13
CA GLU A 127 26.91 -7.86 5.37
C GLU A 127 26.59 -8.17 3.91
N MET A 128 25.46 -8.83 3.64
CA MET A 128 25.00 -9.12 2.28
C MET A 128 24.72 -7.82 1.52
N ALA A 129 23.99 -6.87 2.12
CA ALA A 129 23.71 -5.57 1.51
C ALA A 129 25.00 -4.80 1.20
N GLN A 130 25.92 -4.72 2.16
CA GLN A 130 27.21 -4.04 1.97
C GLN A 130 28.01 -4.70 0.84
N TRP A 131 28.13 -6.05 0.84
CA TRP A 131 28.81 -6.75 -0.22
C TRP A 131 28.19 -6.47 -1.61
N MET A 132 26.88 -6.45 -1.71
CA MET A 132 26.19 -6.13 -2.96
C MET A 132 26.54 -4.72 -3.46
N ILE A 133 26.55 -3.73 -2.57
CA ILE A 133 26.89 -2.35 -2.89
C ILE A 133 28.35 -2.28 -3.37
N ASP A 134 29.30 -2.88 -2.64
CA ASP A 134 30.73 -2.89 -2.95
C ASP A 134 31.03 -3.56 -4.31
N ASN A 135 30.12 -4.41 -4.80
CA ASN A 135 30.28 -5.19 -6.03
C ASN A 135 29.33 -4.75 -7.17
N GLY A 136 28.65 -3.62 -7.06
CA GLY A 136 27.98 -2.98 -8.18
C GLY A 136 26.45 -2.87 -8.09
N SER A 137 25.84 -3.24 -6.96
CA SER A 137 24.44 -2.87 -6.72
C SER A 137 24.34 -1.38 -6.41
N ASP A 138 23.40 -0.72 -7.07
CA ASP A 138 23.19 0.71 -6.93
C ASP A 138 22.16 1.01 -5.82
N VAL A 139 22.55 1.82 -4.83
CA VAL A 139 21.66 2.26 -3.75
C VAL A 139 20.51 3.14 -4.26
N HIS A 140 20.70 3.78 -5.43
CA HIS A 140 19.73 4.68 -6.04
C HIS A 140 18.76 3.98 -6.99
N GLN A 141 18.79 2.62 -7.10
CA GLN A 141 17.85 1.89 -7.93
C GLN A 141 16.40 2.28 -7.64
N GLY A 142 15.67 2.66 -8.68
CA GLY A 142 14.27 3.05 -8.57
C GLY A 142 14.01 4.32 -7.75
N GLY A 143 15.00 5.23 -7.63
CA GLY A 143 14.90 6.43 -6.79
C GLY A 143 15.00 6.09 -5.30
N ASP A 144 16.12 5.48 -4.93
CA ASP A 144 16.41 4.99 -3.57
C ASP A 144 15.36 3.97 -3.05
N GLY A 145 14.95 3.06 -3.93
CA GLY A 145 14.03 1.97 -3.62
C GLY A 145 14.45 1.13 -2.40
N PRO A 146 15.74 0.77 -2.21
CA PRO A 146 16.21 0.09 -1.01
C PRO A 146 15.91 0.87 0.28
N LEU A 147 16.19 2.19 0.30
CA LEU A 147 15.92 3.03 1.48
C LEU A 147 14.41 3.16 1.73
N MET A 148 13.61 3.35 0.69
CA MET A 148 12.15 3.40 0.82
C MET A 148 11.59 2.12 1.45
N ARG A 149 12.08 0.93 1.03
CA ARG A 149 11.62 -0.34 1.57
C ARG A 149 12.10 -0.61 3.00
N ALA A 150 13.31 -0.17 3.35
CA ALA A 150 13.79 -0.23 4.72
C ALA A 150 12.95 0.66 5.65
N ALA A 151 12.59 1.86 5.21
CA ALA A 151 11.85 2.86 6.00
C ALA A 151 10.40 2.47 6.35
N LEU A 152 9.87 1.38 5.78
CA LEU A 152 8.53 0.88 6.11
C LEU A 152 8.42 0.24 7.51
N VAL A 153 9.50 -0.03 8.21
CA VAL A 153 9.47 -0.71 9.52
C VAL A 153 10.61 -0.23 10.41
N ASP A 154 10.29 0.19 11.62
CA ASP A 154 11.25 0.73 12.62
C ASP A 154 12.43 -0.21 12.87
N SER A 155 12.19 -1.51 12.92
CA SER A 155 13.25 -2.51 13.17
C SER A 155 14.33 -2.56 12.08
N ARG A 156 14.13 -1.89 10.92
CA ARG A 156 15.07 -1.83 9.80
C ARG A 156 15.95 -0.58 9.80
N ILE A 157 15.92 0.24 10.83
CA ILE A 157 16.80 1.42 10.97
C ILE A 157 18.29 1.07 10.72
N PRO A 158 18.84 -0.07 11.20
CA PRO A 158 20.21 -0.44 10.85
C PRO A 158 20.48 -0.62 9.35
N MET A 159 19.48 -1.05 8.57
CA MET A 159 19.57 -1.09 7.11
C MET A 159 19.51 0.33 6.51
N MET A 160 18.67 1.20 7.05
CA MET A 160 18.61 2.61 6.62
C MET A 160 19.95 3.32 6.86
N GLU A 161 20.59 3.07 8.00
CA GLU A 161 21.93 3.60 8.33
C GLU A 161 22.98 3.12 7.33
N LEU A 162 23.01 1.82 7.02
CA LEU A 162 23.92 1.25 6.04
C LEU A 162 23.72 1.89 4.65
N LEU A 163 22.48 2.03 4.21
CA LEU A 163 22.18 2.62 2.91
C LEU A 163 22.56 4.10 2.85
N LEU A 164 22.30 4.88 3.91
CA LEU A 164 22.70 6.29 4.01
C LEU A 164 24.23 6.45 3.98
N GLN A 165 24.97 5.60 4.70
CA GLN A 165 26.45 5.59 4.68
C GLN A 165 27.01 5.30 3.29
N ASN A 166 26.25 4.60 2.45
CA ASN A 166 26.60 4.30 1.05
C ASN A 166 25.96 5.27 0.06
N GLY A 167 25.48 6.43 0.52
CA GLY A 167 25.06 7.55 -0.33
C GLY A 167 23.58 7.63 -0.67
N ALA A 168 22.71 6.80 -0.06
CA ALA A 168 21.27 6.92 -0.25
C ALA A 168 20.77 8.33 0.15
N ASN A 169 19.77 8.83 -0.56
CA ASN A 169 19.21 10.17 -0.37
C ASN A 169 17.83 10.10 0.33
N VAL A 170 17.76 10.59 1.56
CA VAL A 170 16.51 10.63 2.35
C VAL A 170 15.40 11.47 1.71
N ASN A 171 15.76 12.36 0.78
CA ASN A 171 14.83 13.21 0.02
C ASN A 171 14.58 12.70 -1.40
N ALA A 172 14.97 11.47 -1.74
CA ALA A 172 14.66 10.88 -3.03
C ALA A 172 13.15 10.61 -3.17
N GLU A 173 12.72 10.45 -4.42
CA GLU A 173 11.36 10.06 -4.77
C GLU A 173 11.40 8.68 -5.45
N TRP A 174 10.94 7.66 -4.74
CA TRP A 174 10.85 6.32 -5.32
C TRP A 174 10.02 6.33 -6.61
N ASN A 175 10.56 5.73 -7.66
CA ASN A 175 10.00 5.77 -9.02
C ASN A 175 9.65 7.19 -9.51
N GLY A 176 10.29 8.23 -8.96
CA GLY A 176 10.13 9.63 -9.36
C GLY A 176 8.83 10.28 -8.91
N TYR A 177 8.06 9.66 -8.00
CA TYR A 177 6.79 10.23 -7.55
C TYR A 177 6.46 10.04 -6.07
N PHE A 178 7.07 9.08 -5.36
CA PHE A 178 6.76 8.76 -3.97
C PHE A 178 7.91 9.18 -3.06
N PRO A 179 7.79 10.28 -2.31
CA PRO A 179 8.80 10.71 -1.34
C PRO A 179 9.07 9.64 -0.30
N ILE A 180 10.34 9.37 0.00
CA ILE A 180 10.73 8.29 0.91
C ILE A 180 10.12 8.45 2.30
N ILE A 181 9.98 9.68 2.80
CA ILE A 181 9.37 9.97 4.10
C ILE A 181 7.91 9.47 4.21
N PHE A 182 7.22 9.24 3.09
CA PHE A 182 5.87 8.69 3.11
C PHE A 182 5.85 7.20 3.47
N ALA A 183 6.96 6.48 3.32
CA ALA A 183 7.00 5.06 3.65
C ALA A 183 6.67 4.78 5.14
N PRO A 184 7.35 5.38 6.13
CA PRO A 184 6.97 5.22 7.54
C PRO A 184 5.63 5.89 7.89
N CYS A 185 5.20 6.90 7.12
CA CYS A 185 3.86 7.48 7.27
C CYS A 185 2.75 6.50 6.84
N GLU A 186 2.99 5.70 5.81
CA GLU A 186 2.04 4.68 5.32
C GLU A 186 1.83 3.56 6.34
N THR A 187 2.90 3.12 6.97
CA THR A 187 2.89 2.00 7.91
C THR A 187 2.76 2.42 9.37
N LEU A 188 2.79 3.72 9.66
CA LEU A 188 2.73 4.30 10.99
C LEU A 188 3.90 3.86 11.89
N GLU A 189 5.12 4.06 11.39
CA GLU A 189 6.38 3.68 12.04
C GLU A 189 7.13 4.94 12.54
N PRO A 190 6.89 5.38 13.79
CA PRO A 190 7.39 6.65 14.30
C PRO A 190 8.92 6.69 14.45
N GLY A 191 9.57 5.54 14.68
CA GLY A 191 11.03 5.46 14.79
C GLY A 191 11.72 5.74 13.47
N ALA A 192 11.30 5.06 12.38
CA ALA A 192 11.83 5.29 11.04
C ALA A 192 11.51 6.70 10.54
N LEU A 193 10.30 7.21 10.85
CA LEU A 193 9.92 8.59 10.54
C LEU A 193 10.83 9.60 11.21
N LYS A 194 11.04 9.44 12.52
CA LYS A 194 11.94 10.31 13.28
C LYS A 194 13.37 10.21 12.74
N TRP A 195 13.85 9.00 12.47
CA TRP A 195 15.19 8.79 11.92
C TRP A 195 15.37 9.55 10.59
N LEU A 196 14.42 9.47 9.66
CA LEU A 196 14.47 10.22 8.40
C LEU A 196 14.54 11.74 8.63
N LEU A 197 13.71 12.27 9.53
CA LEU A 197 13.69 13.69 9.88
C LEU A 197 15.02 14.14 10.50
N ASP A 198 15.59 13.37 11.42
CA ASP A 198 16.89 13.64 12.05
C ASP A 198 18.04 13.65 11.03
N HIS A 199 17.86 12.96 9.89
CA HIS A 199 18.82 12.94 8.78
C HIS A 199 18.46 13.90 7.63
N GLY A 200 17.56 14.85 7.86
CA GLY A 200 17.27 15.96 6.94
C GLY A 200 16.21 15.66 5.88
N ALA A 201 15.35 14.66 6.10
CA ALA A 201 14.17 14.48 5.25
C ALA A 201 13.24 15.68 5.36
N ASN A 202 12.74 16.16 4.22
CA ASN A 202 11.80 17.28 4.16
C ASN A 202 10.35 16.79 4.36
N PRO A 203 9.69 17.12 5.50
CA PRO A 203 8.32 16.70 5.73
C PRO A 203 7.29 17.46 4.87
N ASN A 204 7.67 18.61 4.32
CA ASN A 204 6.85 19.46 3.45
C ASN A 204 7.16 19.18 1.96
N CYS A 205 7.34 17.90 1.58
CA CYS A 205 7.76 17.48 0.26
C CYS A 205 6.61 17.45 -0.79
N GLY A 206 5.36 17.58 -0.38
CA GLY A 206 4.21 17.60 -1.27
C GLY A 206 4.27 18.75 -2.29
N LYS A 207 3.85 18.47 -3.53
CA LYS A 207 3.84 19.46 -4.61
C LYS A 207 2.53 19.37 -5.38
N ALA A 208 1.88 20.52 -5.59
CA ALA A 208 0.68 20.60 -6.43
C ALA A 208 0.92 20.01 -7.84
N GLY A 209 -0.06 19.29 -8.36
CA GLY A 209 0.03 18.63 -9.67
C GLY A 209 0.78 17.28 -9.68
N ARG A 210 1.30 16.83 -8.54
CA ARG A 210 1.89 15.50 -8.37
C ARG A 210 0.85 14.46 -7.97
N LYS A 211 1.19 13.16 -8.16
CA LYS A 211 0.36 12.03 -7.68
C LYS A 211 0.14 12.07 -6.17
N TYR A 212 1.12 12.54 -5.42
CA TYR A 212 1.07 12.77 -3.98
C TYR A 212 1.35 14.25 -3.69
N PRO A 213 0.30 15.11 -3.71
CA PRO A 213 0.47 16.54 -3.49
C PRO A 213 0.62 16.91 -2.01
N ASP A 214 0.32 15.97 -1.14
CA ASP A 214 0.21 16.17 0.30
C ASP A 214 1.59 16.33 0.97
N SER A 215 1.63 16.98 2.13
CA SER A 215 2.76 16.92 3.05
C SER A 215 2.81 15.55 3.75
N ALA A 216 3.90 15.24 4.46
CA ALA A 216 3.97 14.01 5.25
C ALA A 216 2.87 13.96 6.33
N LEU A 217 2.48 15.09 6.90
CA LEU A 217 1.38 15.18 7.88
C LEU A 217 0.03 14.85 7.24
N ASP A 218 -0.26 15.44 6.07
CA ASP A 218 -1.49 15.10 5.34
C ASP A 218 -1.50 13.63 4.89
N TYR A 219 -0.34 13.07 4.54
CA TYR A 219 -0.22 11.68 4.15
C TYR A 219 -0.47 10.73 5.32
N VAL A 220 0.10 10.99 6.50
CA VAL A 220 -0.16 10.21 7.74
C VAL A 220 -1.64 10.23 8.12
N ILE A 221 -2.28 11.42 8.08
CA ILE A 221 -3.71 11.57 8.38
C ILE A 221 -4.55 10.76 7.39
N GLY A 222 -4.16 10.78 6.11
CA GLY A 222 -4.88 10.10 5.02
C GLY A 222 -4.54 8.62 4.81
N THR A 223 -3.59 8.05 5.58
CA THR A 223 -3.17 6.65 5.36
C THR A 223 -4.33 5.67 5.60
N TYR A 224 -4.27 4.56 4.88
CA TYR A 224 -5.19 3.45 5.05
C TYR A 224 -4.85 2.55 6.25
N SER A 225 -3.65 2.69 6.81
CA SER A 225 -3.21 1.91 7.97
C SER A 225 -3.89 2.36 9.26
N ARG A 226 -4.08 1.44 10.17
CA ARG A 226 -4.60 1.69 11.51
C ARG A 226 -3.61 1.13 12.54
N SER A 227 -3.18 1.97 13.48
CA SER A 227 -2.22 1.61 14.52
C SER A 227 -2.33 2.58 15.69
N THR A 228 -1.97 2.14 16.88
CA THR A 228 -1.79 3.00 18.06
C THR A 228 -0.69 4.04 17.88
N ASN A 229 0.18 3.86 16.89
CA ASN A 229 1.29 4.77 16.60
C ASN A 229 0.89 6.04 15.82
N LEU A 230 -0.36 6.14 15.35
CA LEU A 230 -0.82 7.28 14.55
C LEU A 230 -0.53 8.62 15.25
N GLY A 231 -0.89 8.73 16.54
CA GLY A 231 -0.64 9.94 17.32
C GLY A 231 0.83 10.29 17.41
N ALA A 232 1.70 9.31 17.65
CA ALA A 232 3.15 9.51 17.71
C ALA A 232 3.74 9.98 16.37
N CYS A 233 3.27 9.43 15.24
CA CYS A 233 3.69 9.90 13.92
C CYS A 233 3.26 11.35 13.66
N ILE A 234 2.02 11.71 14.01
CA ILE A 234 1.53 13.09 13.90
C ILE A 234 2.35 14.03 14.76
N ASP A 235 2.61 13.68 16.03
CA ASP A 235 3.41 14.49 16.96
C ASP A 235 4.82 14.72 16.40
N THR A 236 5.49 13.67 15.93
CA THR A 236 6.82 13.74 15.33
C THR A 236 6.87 14.71 14.14
N LEU A 237 5.85 14.71 13.29
CA LEU A 237 5.78 15.62 12.14
C LEU A 237 5.48 17.07 12.54
N LEU A 238 4.60 17.28 13.53
CA LEU A 238 4.30 18.62 14.05
C LEU A 238 5.53 19.24 14.71
N GLU A 239 6.30 18.46 15.49
CA GLU A 239 7.56 18.88 16.10
C GLU A 239 8.62 19.25 15.04
N ALA A 240 8.61 18.57 13.90
CA ALA A 240 9.47 18.89 12.76
C ALA A 240 8.98 20.08 11.92
N GLY A 241 7.91 20.76 12.32
CA GLY A 241 7.35 21.91 11.60
C GLY A 241 6.62 21.55 10.30
N CYS A 242 6.11 20.33 10.21
CA CYS A 242 5.32 19.90 9.04
C CYS A 242 3.99 20.65 8.99
N GLY A 243 3.70 21.30 7.86
CA GLY A 243 2.41 21.92 7.59
C GLY A 243 1.36 20.91 7.10
N SER A 244 0.08 21.25 7.27
CA SER A 244 -1.04 20.50 6.75
C SER A 244 -2.01 21.42 6.00
N ARG A 245 -2.54 20.96 4.87
CA ARG A 245 -3.68 21.58 4.19
C ARG A 245 -5.00 21.33 4.93
N ARG A 246 -5.01 20.30 5.78
CA ARG A 246 -6.15 19.91 6.62
C ARG A 246 -6.09 20.67 7.94
N ASN A 247 -6.36 21.96 7.90
CA ASN A 247 -6.33 22.82 9.09
C ASN A 247 -7.59 22.61 9.96
N MET A 248 -7.64 21.48 10.64
CA MET A 248 -8.73 21.10 11.55
C MET A 248 -8.15 20.64 12.90
N PRO A 249 -7.76 21.59 13.79
CA PRO A 249 -7.07 21.25 15.04
C PRO A 249 -7.80 20.22 15.89
N VAL A 250 -9.12 20.32 16.01
CA VAL A 250 -9.92 19.38 16.81
C VAL A 250 -9.85 17.96 16.29
N VAL A 251 -9.83 17.76 14.97
CA VAL A 251 -9.70 16.44 14.34
C VAL A 251 -8.28 15.91 14.50
N VAL A 252 -7.27 16.76 14.28
CA VAL A 252 -5.85 16.39 14.47
C VAL A 252 -5.59 15.98 15.91
N ASP A 253 -6.09 16.72 16.89
CA ASP A 253 -5.91 16.40 18.32
C ASP A 253 -6.67 15.12 18.73
N LEU A 254 -7.83 14.84 18.11
CA LEU A 254 -8.51 13.56 18.27
C LEU A 254 -7.66 12.41 17.73
N LEU A 255 -7.10 12.55 16.52
CA LEU A 255 -6.25 11.53 15.91
C LEU A 255 -4.93 11.29 16.68
N ARG A 256 -4.41 12.32 17.33
CA ARG A 256 -3.25 12.23 18.24
C ARG A 256 -3.58 11.53 19.57
N GLY A 257 -4.87 11.28 19.86
CA GLY A 257 -5.29 10.77 21.16
C GLY A 257 -5.17 11.82 22.30
N ARG A 258 -5.12 13.14 21.98
CA ARG A 258 -4.99 14.23 22.95
C ARG A 258 -6.35 14.60 23.52
N MET A 259 -6.84 13.74 24.41
CA MET A 259 -8.15 13.92 25.04
C MET A 259 -8.26 15.23 25.82
N ASP A 260 -7.15 15.71 26.40
CA ASP A 260 -7.07 17.00 27.07
C ASP A 260 -7.31 18.20 26.12
N LEU A 261 -6.79 18.12 24.89
CA LEU A 261 -7.00 19.14 23.87
C LEU A 261 -8.38 19.02 23.23
N LEU A 262 -8.83 17.79 22.95
CA LEU A 262 -10.19 17.55 22.47
C LEU A 262 -11.22 18.17 23.43
N ALA A 263 -11.07 17.93 24.74
CA ALA A 263 -11.96 18.52 25.74
C ALA A 263 -11.96 20.06 25.68
N ARG A 264 -10.79 20.69 25.57
CA ARG A 264 -10.69 22.17 25.46
C ARG A 264 -11.36 22.70 24.19
N HIS A 265 -11.24 22.03 23.06
CA HIS A 265 -11.94 22.42 21.84
C HIS A 265 -13.45 22.37 22.02
N LEU A 266 -13.97 21.32 22.65
CA LEU A 266 -15.40 21.14 22.90
C LEU A 266 -15.94 22.12 23.97
N ASP A 267 -15.13 22.48 24.97
CA ASP A 267 -15.46 23.49 25.97
C ASP A 267 -15.49 24.90 25.36
N GLY A 268 -14.60 25.18 24.41
CA GLY A 268 -14.53 26.46 23.70
C GLY A 268 -15.61 26.62 22.62
N ASP A 269 -15.99 25.53 21.96
CA ASP A 269 -17.07 25.53 20.95
C ASP A 269 -17.88 24.22 21.05
N PRO A 270 -18.94 24.19 21.86
CA PRO A 270 -19.80 23.01 22.00
C PRO A 270 -20.50 22.57 20.70
N MET A 271 -20.61 23.47 19.70
CA MET A 271 -21.21 23.11 18.41
C MET A 271 -20.36 22.08 17.60
N LEU A 272 -19.09 21.98 17.93
CA LEU A 272 -18.20 20.97 17.31
C LEU A 272 -18.70 19.53 17.51
N ILE A 273 -19.47 19.26 18.57
CA ILE A 273 -20.02 17.93 18.87
C ILE A 273 -20.94 17.45 17.73
N GLN A 274 -21.75 18.36 17.18
CA GLN A 274 -22.71 18.04 16.12
C GLN A 274 -22.22 18.48 14.73
N LYS A 275 -21.07 19.17 14.67
CA LYS A 275 -20.54 19.69 13.42
C LYS A 275 -20.21 18.55 12.46
N LYS A 276 -20.66 18.71 11.21
CA LYS A 276 -20.26 17.87 10.09
C LYS A 276 -19.11 18.53 9.34
N PHE A 277 -18.10 17.76 9.02
CA PHE A 277 -16.87 18.21 8.36
C PHE A 277 -16.85 17.78 6.91
N LEU A 278 -17.08 18.71 5.99
CA LEU A 278 -17.08 18.45 4.55
C LEU A 278 -15.67 18.20 4.00
N GLU A 279 -14.65 18.66 4.74
CA GLU A 279 -13.25 18.64 4.35
C GLU A 279 -12.55 17.31 4.62
N LEU A 280 -13.21 16.34 5.30
CA LEU A 280 -12.61 15.06 5.67
C LEU A 280 -12.58 14.09 4.47
N ASP A 281 -11.63 14.31 3.56
CA ASP A 281 -11.42 13.51 2.35
C ASP A 281 -10.61 12.22 2.59
N PHE A 282 -10.50 11.77 3.84
CA PHE A 282 -9.78 10.59 4.28
C PHE A 282 -10.68 9.62 5.08
N GLY A 283 -10.12 8.53 5.57
CA GLY A 283 -10.82 7.47 6.30
C GLY A 283 -10.93 6.15 5.54
N SER A 284 -10.58 6.12 4.24
CA SER A 284 -10.49 4.87 3.49
C SER A 284 -9.49 3.89 4.12
N THR A 285 -9.78 2.60 4.03
CA THR A 285 -8.84 1.53 4.40
C THR A 285 -8.31 0.84 3.15
N ALA A 286 -7.47 -0.18 3.31
CA ALA A 286 -6.89 -0.90 2.18
C ALA A 286 -7.90 -1.57 1.24
N ALA A 287 -9.12 -1.84 1.69
CA ALA A 287 -10.14 -2.52 0.88
C ALA A 287 -11.37 -1.66 0.59
N ARG A 288 -11.73 -0.72 1.47
CA ARG A 288 -12.95 0.08 1.30
C ARG A 288 -12.64 1.55 1.02
N ARG A 289 -13.49 2.18 0.22
CA ARG A 289 -13.36 3.59 -0.20
C ARG A 289 -14.19 4.58 0.63
N LEU A 290 -14.85 4.12 1.68
CA LEU A 290 -15.64 5.00 2.55
C LEU A 290 -14.76 6.07 3.19
N THR A 291 -15.11 7.34 2.99
CA THR A 291 -14.42 8.49 3.58
C THR A 291 -15.23 9.10 4.71
N LEU A 292 -14.62 10.01 5.45
CA LEU A 292 -15.25 10.76 6.54
C LEU A 292 -15.89 12.08 6.06
N ARG A 293 -16.02 12.30 4.75
CA ARG A 293 -16.61 13.53 4.23
C ARG A 293 -18.04 13.74 4.75
N GLY A 294 -18.31 14.91 5.30
CA GLY A 294 -19.60 15.22 5.89
C GLY A 294 -19.91 14.46 7.18
N ALA A 295 -18.90 13.87 7.81
CA ALA A 295 -19.00 13.12 9.05
C ALA A 295 -18.77 14.00 10.29
N THR A 296 -19.18 13.52 11.47
CA THR A 296 -18.95 14.17 12.76
C THR A 296 -17.67 13.65 13.43
N LEU A 297 -17.26 14.28 14.54
CA LEU A 297 -16.13 13.78 15.36
C LEU A 297 -16.34 12.34 15.86
N LEU A 298 -17.59 11.94 16.11
CA LEU A 298 -17.89 10.56 16.54
C LEU A 298 -17.62 9.54 15.42
N HIS A 299 -17.86 9.90 14.17
CA HIS A 299 -17.45 9.07 13.03
C HIS A 299 -15.92 8.94 12.95
N VAL A 300 -15.19 10.05 13.20
CA VAL A 300 -13.70 10.02 13.23
C VAL A 300 -13.22 9.09 14.34
N ALA A 301 -13.76 9.21 15.55
CA ALA A 301 -13.41 8.32 16.65
C ALA A 301 -13.70 6.86 16.32
N ALA A 302 -14.83 6.58 15.67
CA ALA A 302 -15.22 5.24 15.23
C ALA A 302 -14.30 4.69 14.14
N GLU A 303 -13.92 5.51 13.15
CA GLU A 303 -13.02 5.13 12.06
C GLU A 303 -11.63 4.72 12.56
N TYR A 304 -11.13 5.40 13.58
CA TYR A 304 -9.80 5.15 14.12
C TYR A 304 -9.81 4.26 15.39
N GLY A 305 -10.96 3.68 15.76
CA GLY A 305 -11.09 2.80 16.91
C GLY A 305 -10.79 3.49 18.25
N ASN A 306 -10.94 4.82 18.31
CA ASN A 306 -10.64 5.58 19.52
C ASN A 306 -11.82 5.56 20.49
N LEU A 307 -11.86 4.54 21.34
CA LEU A 307 -12.92 4.33 22.31
C LEU A 307 -13.01 5.46 23.35
N GLU A 308 -11.89 6.03 23.77
CA GLU A 308 -11.88 7.12 24.77
C GLU A 308 -12.51 8.40 24.18
N ALA A 309 -12.16 8.74 22.95
CA ALA A 309 -12.79 9.86 22.24
C ALA A 309 -14.28 9.60 22.01
N ALA A 310 -14.66 8.37 21.60
CA ALA A 310 -16.06 8.02 21.40
C ALA A 310 -16.88 8.18 22.69
N LYS A 311 -16.37 7.71 23.83
CA LYS A 311 -16.99 7.88 25.14
C LYS A 311 -17.15 9.36 25.49
N MET A 312 -16.07 10.13 25.40
CA MET A 312 -16.10 11.57 25.71
C MET A 312 -17.13 12.32 24.86
N LEU A 313 -17.18 12.05 23.55
CA LEU A 313 -18.10 12.70 22.64
C LEU A 313 -19.57 12.37 22.97
N VAL A 314 -19.89 11.10 23.23
CA VAL A 314 -21.24 10.67 23.60
C VAL A 314 -21.66 11.24 24.95
N GLU A 315 -20.78 11.26 25.95
CA GLU A 315 -21.05 11.87 27.26
C GLU A 315 -21.31 13.37 27.17
N ARG A 316 -20.75 14.03 26.15
CA ARG A 316 -20.99 15.47 25.87
C ARG A 316 -22.16 15.71 24.92
N GLY A 317 -22.93 14.68 24.56
CA GLY A 317 -24.14 14.74 23.77
C GLY A 317 -24.01 14.60 22.27
N ALA A 318 -22.92 13.94 21.80
CA ALA A 318 -22.83 13.54 20.39
C ALA A 318 -23.97 12.59 20.04
N ASP A 319 -24.62 12.82 18.91
CA ASP A 319 -25.64 11.92 18.39
C ASP A 319 -24.98 10.63 17.86
N ILE A 320 -25.31 9.50 18.50
CA ILE A 320 -24.79 8.18 18.17
C ILE A 320 -25.22 7.76 16.76
N ASN A 321 -26.38 8.22 16.33
CA ASN A 321 -27.00 7.90 15.07
C ASN A 321 -26.87 9.05 14.04
N ALA A 322 -25.98 9.99 14.29
CA ALA A 322 -25.71 11.05 13.33
C ALA A 322 -25.37 10.46 11.95
N ALA A 323 -26.16 10.80 10.94
CA ALA A 323 -25.86 10.40 9.56
C ALA A 323 -24.84 11.35 8.93
N ALA A 324 -23.83 10.85 8.26
CA ALA A 324 -22.95 11.65 7.42
C ALA A 324 -23.74 12.27 6.24
N ASP A 325 -23.19 13.33 5.63
CA ASP A 325 -23.87 13.97 4.50
C ASP A 325 -23.88 13.07 3.27
N LEU A 326 -24.94 13.21 2.46
CA LEU A 326 -25.05 12.58 1.15
C LEU A 326 -24.31 13.42 0.10
N ASP A 327 -23.68 12.76 -0.87
CA ASP A 327 -23.19 13.45 -2.06
C ASP A 327 -24.31 13.67 -3.10
N GLU A 328 -23.97 14.27 -4.25
CA GLU A 328 -24.92 14.54 -5.33
C GLU A 328 -25.53 13.26 -5.96
N ALA A 329 -24.87 12.11 -5.80
CA ALA A 329 -25.34 10.81 -6.27
C ALA A 329 -26.14 10.04 -5.18
N GLY A 330 -26.36 10.66 -4.02
CA GLY A 330 -27.03 10.06 -2.87
C GLY A 330 -26.19 9.01 -2.16
N VAL A 331 -24.86 9.05 -2.30
CA VAL A 331 -23.92 8.17 -1.59
C VAL A 331 -23.52 8.82 -0.27
N GLY A 332 -23.55 8.06 0.81
CA GLY A 332 -23.31 8.55 2.17
C GLY A 332 -24.42 8.14 3.13
N GLY A 333 -24.68 8.97 4.15
CA GLY A 333 -25.71 8.70 5.14
C GLY A 333 -25.34 7.64 6.18
N GLN A 334 -24.13 7.15 6.15
CA GLN A 334 -23.62 6.21 7.16
C GLN A 334 -23.57 6.87 8.54
N THR A 335 -23.81 6.07 9.58
CA THR A 335 -23.64 6.47 10.98
C THR A 335 -22.29 6.01 11.51
N PRO A 336 -21.83 6.48 12.69
CA PRO A 336 -20.51 6.13 13.22
C PRO A 336 -20.20 4.62 13.25
N ILE A 337 -21.22 3.80 13.51
CA ILE A 337 -21.03 2.34 13.62
C ILE A 337 -20.56 1.68 12.31
N PHE A 338 -20.90 2.23 11.13
CA PHE A 338 -20.40 1.71 9.85
C PHE A 338 -18.88 1.81 9.76
N HIS A 339 -18.29 2.90 10.30
CA HIS A 339 -16.86 3.10 10.31
C HIS A 339 -16.14 2.14 11.26
N ALA A 340 -16.65 1.96 12.47
CA ALA A 340 -16.07 1.03 13.44
C ALA A 340 -16.20 -0.43 12.98
N ALA A 341 -17.36 -0.81 12.44
CA ALA A 341 -17.67 -2.19 12.09
C ALA A 341 -16.86 -2.73 10.88
N THR A 342 -16.20 -1.87 10.11
CA THR A 342 -15.48 -2.24 8.89
C THR A 342 -13.96 -2.17 9.02
N GLN A 343 -13.43 -2.16 10.24
CA GLN A 343 -12.01 -2.18 10.49
C GLN A 343 -11.44 -3.61 10.42
N PHE A 344 -10.24 -3.75 9.83
CA PHE A 344 -9.54 -5.04 9.77
C PHE A 344 -9.15 -5.54 11.17
N TYR A 345 -9.06 -6.84 11.31
CA TYR A 345 -8.62 -7.50 12.54
C TYR A 345 -9.46 -7.12 13.78
N ASP A 346 -10.73 -6.79 13.57
CA ASP A 346 -11.65 -6.36 14.63
C ASP A 346 -11.16 -5.14 15.42
N TRP A 347 -10.33 -4.29 14.82
CA TRP A 347 -9.77 -3.09 15.43
C TRP A 347 -10.84 -2.16 16.02
N GLY A 348 -11.99 -2.06 15.36
CA GLY A 348 -13.10 -1.22 15.78
C GLY A 348 -14.06 -1.89 16.77
N LEU A 349 -13.92 -3.18 17.09
CA LEU A 349 -14.88 -3.93 17.92
C LEU A 349 -15.19 -3.24 19.26
N PRO A 350 -14.22 -2.73 20.05
CA PRO A 350 -14.54 -2.05 21.29
C PRO A 350 -15.43 -0.81 21.13
N VAL A 351 -15.31 -0.12 20.00
CA VAL A 351 -16.17 1.04 19.68
C VAL A 351 -17.54 0.56 19.23
N VAL A 352 -17.63 -0.53 18.45
CA VAL A 352 -18.91 -1.14 18.05
C VAL A 352 -19.71 -1.56 19.28
N GLU A 353 -19.10 -2.29 20.20
CA GLU A 353 -19.72 -2.71 21.48
C GLU A 353 -20.25 -1.50 22.25
N PHE A 354 -19.43 -0.47 22.42
CA PHE A 354 -19.83 0.76 23.11
C PHE A 354 -21.00 1.46 22.44
N LEU A 355 -20.98 1.61 21.10
CA LEU A 355 -22.04 2.28 20.37
C LEU A 355 -23.36 1.50 20.45
N VAL A 356 -23.32 0.18 20.37
CA VAL A 356 -24.51 -0.70 20.52
C VAL A 356 -25.07 -0.59 21.94
N GLU A 357 -24.25 -0.65 22.99
CA GLU A 357 -24.67 -0.45 24.38
C GLU A 357 -25.35 0.91 24.61
N ARG A 358 -24.99 1.92 23.82
CA ARG A 358 -25.53 3.27 23.91
C ARG A 358 -26.68 3.54 22.94
N GLY A 359 -27.18 2.52 22.23
CA GLY A 359 -28.38 2.59 21.40
C GLY A 359 -28.11 2.97 19.94
N ALA A 360 -26.98 2.56 19.38
CA ALA A 360 -26.77 2.68 17.93
C ALA A 360 -27.84 1.91 17.16
N ASP A 361 -28.44 2.55 16.17
CA ASP A 361 -29.44 1.95 15.29
C ASP A 361 -28.77 1.03 14.27
N LEU A 362 -28.98 -0.27 14.42
CA LEU A 362 -28.43 -1.31 13.54
C LEU A 362 -29.28 -1.55 12.29
N SER A 363 -30.45 -0.89 12.19
CA SER A 363 -31.38 -1.04 11.04
C SER A 363 -31.16 0.03 9.97
N VAL A 364 -30.30 1.01 10.21
CA VAL A 364 -30.00 2.07 9.23
C VAL A 364 -29.43 1.46 7.95
N ALA A 365 -30.01 1.82 6.81
CA ALA A 365 -29.48 1.50 5.50
C ALA A 365 -28.78 2.73 4.90
N ALA A 366 -27.63 2.53 4.30
CA ALA A 366 -26.85 3.56 3.63
C ALA A 366 -26.34 3.06 2.28
N LYS A 367 -26.29 3.96 1.27
CA LYS A 367 -25.67 3.68 -0.02
C LYS A 367 -24.20 4.05 0.04
N LEU A 368 -23.32 3.05 0.02
CA LEU A 368 -21.90 3.22 0.32
C LEU A 368 -21.01 2.66 -0.80
N PRO A 369 -19.76 3.17 -0.95
CA PRO A 369 -18.81 2.62 -1.89
C PRO A 369 -18.47 1.16 -1.57
N GLY A 370 -18.36 0.32 -2.61
CA GLY A 370 -17.91 -1.04 -2.51
C GLY A 370 -16.38 -1.19 -2.38
N HIS A 371 -15.87 -2.31 -2.88
CA HIS A 371 -14.45 -2.64 -2.82
C HIS A 371 -13.61 -1.71 -3.73
N TYR A 372 -12.39 -1.35 -3.30
CA TYR A 372 -11.54 -0.42 -4.04
C TYR A 372 -11.18 -0.87 -5.46
N GLU A 373 -11.12 -2.17 -5.72
CA GLU A 373 -10.89 -2.73 -7.06
C GLU A 373 -12.07 -2.55 -8.02
N ARG A 374 -13.23 -2.19 -7.49
CA ARG A 374 -14.47 -1.95 -8.23
C ARG A 374 -14.99 -0.55 -7.92
N PRO A 375 -14.32 0.49 -8.43
CA PRO A 375 -14.55 1.89 -8.02
C PRO A 375 -15.97 2.40 -8.30
N ASP A 376 -16.67 1.82 -9.27
CA ASP A 376 -18.02 2.23 -9.67
C ASP A 376 -19.13 1.40 -9.00
N GLU A 377 -18.76 0.48 -8.10
CA GLU A 377 -19.72 -0.32 -7.34
C GLU A 377 -20.13 0.39 -6.06
N PHE A 378 -21.43 0.50 -5.86
CA PHE A 378 -22.06 0.98 -4.64
C PHE A 378 -22.97 -0.10 -4.08
N VAL A 379 -23.10 -0.13 -2.75
CA VAL A 379 -23.92 -1.11 -2.05
C VAL A 379 -24.89 -0.40 -1.12
N ASP A 380 -26.16 -0.80 -1.18
CA ASP A 380 -27.15 -0.40 -0.17
C ASP A 380 -27.14 -1.47 0.93
N CYS A 381 -26.76 -1.10 2.14
CA CYS A 381 -26.53 -2.07 3.20
C CYS A 381 -26.71 -1.49 4.61
N SER A 382 -27.00 -2.39 5.55
CA SER A 382 -26.95 -2.15 6.99
C SER A 382 -25.49 -2.16 7.51
N PRO A 383 -25.22 -1.76 8.77
CA PRO A 383 -23.90 -1.91 9.39
C PRO A 383 -23.35 -3.33 9.32
N LEU A 384 -24.19 -4.34 9.58
CA LEU A 384 -23.83 -5.76 9.44
C LEU A 384 -23.53 -6.15 7.99
N GLY A 385 -24.38 -5.73 7.06
CA GLY A 385 -24.18 -5.98 5.62
C GLY A 385 -22.85 -5.42 5.14
N TYR A 386 -22.50 -4.19 5.55
CA TYR A 386 -21.23 -3.56 5.18
C TYR A 386 -20.02 -4.21 5.84
N ALA A 387 -20.13 -4.58 7.13
CA ALA A 387 -19.06 -5.28 7.85
C ALA A 387 -18.72 -6.63 7.19
N ARG A 388 -19.69 -7.36 6.66
CA ARG A 388 -19.46 -8.65 5.97
C ARG A 388 -18.66 -8.54 4.68
N LEU A 389 -18.58 -7.34 4.08
CA LEU A 389 -17.83 -7.11 2.83
C LEU A 389 -16.33 -6.95 3.06
N PHE A 390 -15.90 -6.43 4.21
CA PHE A 390 -14.51 -5.98 4.42
C PHE A 390 -13.71 -6.78 5.46
N PRO A 391 -14.10 -6.85 6.76
CA PRO A 391 -13.35 -7.66 7.73
C PRO A 391 -13.52 -9.16 7.48
N GLY A 392 -14.53 -9.55 6.71
CA GLY A 392 -14.84 -10.93 6.40
C GLY A 392 -15.90 -11.55 7.31
N LYS A 393 -16.49 -12.67 6.86
CA LYS A 393 -17.64 -13.29 7.51
C LYS A 393 -17.35 -13.90 8.89
N GLU A 394 -16.07 -14.14 9.19
CA GLU A 394 -15.60 -14.79 10.42
C GLU A 394 -15.07 -13.79 11.44
N SER A 395 -15.25 -12.47 11.22
CA SER A 395 -14.81 -11.47 12.18
C SER A 395 -15.67 -11.48 13.43
N LYS A 396 -15.09 -11.21 14.59
CA LYS A 396 -15.82 -11.06 15.86
C LYS A 396 -16.81 -9.92 15.82
N THR A 397 -16.50 -8.86 15.07
CA THR A 397 -17.40 -7.72 14.87
C THR A 397 -18.67 -8.14 14.14
N VAL A 398 -18.56 -8.98 13.11
CA VAL A 398 -19.75 -9.52 12.39
C VAL A 398 -20.57 -10.43 13.29
N GLU A 399 -19.91 -11.28 14.09
CA GLU A 399 -20.59 -12.15 15.06
C GLU A 399 -21.36 -11.32 16.10
N PHE A 400 -20.70 -10.35 16.72
CA PHE A 400 -21.30 -9.46 17.71
C PHE A 400 -22.51 -8.68 17.15
N LEU A 401 -22.39 -8.08 15.96
CA LEU A 401 -23.52 -7.36 15.34
C LEU A 401 -24.72 -8.26 15.08
N ARG A 402 -24.48 -9.52 14.66
CA ARG A 402 -25.55 -10.49 14.47
C ARG A 402 -26.26 -10.86 15.78
N GLU A 403 -25.49 -11.09 16.85
CA GLU A 403 -26.02 -11.37 18.19
C GLU A 403 -26.79 -10.18 18.77
N ALA A 404 -26.35 -8.95 18.46
CA ALA A 404 -27.04 -7.72 18.81
C ALA A 404 -28.34 -7.47 18.00
N GLY A 405 -28.68 -8.35 17.05
CA GLY A 405 -29.93 -8.27 16.29
C GLY A 405 -29.86 -7.38 15.05
N ALA A 406 -28.66 -7.08 14.53
CA ALA A 406 -28.53 -6.34 13.29
C ALA A 406 -29.17 -7.12 12.12
N ALA A 407 -29.92 -6.41 11.28
CA ALA A 407 -30.50 -6.98 10.05
C ALA A 407 -29.40 -7.22 8.99
N GLU A 408 -29.55 -8.31 8.21
CA GLU A 408 -28.66 -8.61 7.09
C GLU A 408 -28.79 -7.62 5.93
#